data_f2dbbebf16a8facb6a5f960176c94515
#
_entry.id   f2dbbebf16a8facb6a5f960176c94515
#
_cell.length_a   1.000
_cell.length_b   1.000
_cell.length_c   1.000
_cell.angle_alpha   90.00
_cell.angle_beta   90.00
_cell.angle_gamma   90.00
#
_symmetry.space_group_name_H-M   'P 1'
#
loop_
_entity.id
_entity.type
_entity.pdbx_description
1 polymer ?
#
loop_
_entity_poly.entity_id
_entity_poly.type
_entity_poly.pdbx_seq_one_letter_code
_entity_poly.pdbx_strand_id
1 'polypeptide(L)'
;NCNVFIGSQAGKGHGTSGGTGSDNVVIGESAGCCLTSGNVNILIGKSAGVALTATSGAVAIGCDALTTEDANGAGVIAIGREALKLQNASTVTGGTVGKNIAIGEQAGSTLVDATENIFLGYQAGQGVLGSKNIAIGSKTLQTSNSGQLNVVIGLDAAKSNAGSFNVVMGGNAAAGGAGDGSENVIIGNGAGSVISDGDKNVFLGADAGNSVTTGCCNVVIGHGADVASATANTQFLIGIGATNWIKGDSNFNLYDKNGNAITGGGAAGPDAQENFYVGTNAGQASDTDTCYNIGIGYSAAHNLNEGDKNILIGKEAGYALTSGQYNVFLGCEAGRESNGTCNFFALNRAGDANSGINNVFIGNSAGRATGASTKDASENIAIGRYSGACLDTGDANVFLGPLSGTCTNGGCNNVFLGQCAGRGNRTGNQNIAMGFKAFGGGWNGSGQNNILLGRETGTDLTLGGSNIFLGFKAGYASTAASDNFAAGYNAGCSLTEGDGNIFLGPLAGDTTTSGCCNIAIGYNVELPSATGN
;
A
#
# COMPACT_ATOMS: atom_id res chain seq x y z
N ASN A 1 -21.55 -29.79 1.34
CA ASN A 1 -21.33 -28.65 0.44
C ASN A 1 -22.17 -27.47 0.96
N CYS A 2 -21.59 -26.60 1.76
CA CYS A 2 -22.28 -25.45 2.38
C CYS A 2 -22.32 -24.26 1.40
N ASN A 3 -22.98 -24.39 0.24
CA ASN A 3 -23.12 -23.32 -0.73
C ASN A 3 -24.42 -22.56 -0.58
N VAL A 4 -24.39 -21.25 -0.79
CA VAL A 4 -25.57 -20.38 -0.87
C VAL A 4 -25.70 -19.82 -2.28
N PHE A 5 -26.76 -20.15 -3.00
CA PHE A 5 -27.07 -19.64 -4.33
C PHE A 5 -28.41 -18.90 -4.32
N ILE A 6 -28.40 -17.58 -4.59
CA ILE A 6 -29.61 -16.75 -4.60
C ILE A 6 -29.67 -15.92 -5.88
N GLY A 7 -30.65 -16.14 -6.72
CA GLY A 7 -30.86 -15.40 -7.96
C GLY A 7 -31.01 -16.29 -9.21
N SER A 8 -31.52 -15.70 -10.29
CA SER A 8 -31.66 -16.41 -11.56
C SER A 8 -30.29 -16.81 -12.10
N GLN A 9 -30.08 -18.10 -12.36
CA GLN A 9 -28.84 -18.70 -12.85
C GLN A 9 -27.62 -18.54 -11.92
N ALA A 10 -27.80 -18.11 -10.66
CA ALA A 10 -26.73 -18.07 -9.68
C ALA A 10 -26.14 -19.48 -9.46
N GLY A 11 -24.82 -19.63 -9.63
CA GLY A 11 -24.13 -20.91 -9.47
C GLY A 11 -24.63 -22.05 -10.38
N LYS A 12 -25.21 -21.76 -11.55
CA LYS A 12 -25.81 -22.75 -12.46
C LYS A 12 -24.86 -23.87 -12.85
N GLY A 13 -23.58 -23.60 -13.11
CA GLY A 13 -22.55 -24.58 -13.45
C GLY A 13 -22.37 -25.64 -12.38
N HIS A 14 -22.54 -25.30 -11.12
CA HIS A 14 -22.47 -26.22 -9.99
C HIS A 14 -23.56 -27.32 -10.06
N GLY A 15 -24.78 -26.94 -10.44
CA GLY A 15 -25.92 -27.87 -10.53
C GLY A 15 -25.95 -28.74 -11.80
N THR A 16 -25.41 -28.26 -12.92
CA THR A 16 -25.54 -28.93 -14.25
C THR A 16 -24.38 -29.84 -14.59
N SER A 17 -23.20 -29.65 -14.00
CA SER A 17 -21.96 -30.37 -14.34
C SER A 17 -21.43 -31.25 -13.21
N GLY A 18 -22.23 -31.59 -12.19
CA GLY A 18 -21.77 -32.37 -11.04
C GLY A 18 -20.73 -31.64 -10.21
N GLY A 19 -20.94 -30.35 -9.97
CA GLY A 19 -20.00 -29.48 -9.27
C GLY A 19 -19.61 -30.01 -7.90
N THR A 20 -18.32 -29.90 -7.57
CA THR A 20 -17.71 -30.39 -6.32
C THR A 20 -17.35 -29.25 -5.37
N GLY A 21 -17.47 -27.99 -5.80
CA GLY A 21 -17.14 -26.81 -5.00
C GLY A 21 -17.99 -26.68 -3.74
N SER A 22 -17.41 -26.14 -2.67
CA SER A 22 -18.05 -25.96 -1.37
C SER A 22 -17.81 -24.56 -0.80
N ASP A 23 -18.67 -24.20 0.15
CA ASP A 23 -18.50 -22.99 0.96
C ASP A 23 -18.52 -21.68 0.15
N ASN A 24 -19.32 -21.67 -0.93
CA ASN A 24 -19.50 -20.51 -1.79
C ASN A 24 -20.77 -19.73 -1.43
N VAL A 25 -20.68 -18.41 -1.49
CA VAL A 25 -21.82 -17.48 -1.41
C VAL A 25 -21.98 -16.79 -2.75
N VAL A 26 -23.06 -17.07 -3.47
CA VAL A 26 -23.32 -16.57 -4.83
C VAL A 26 -24.71 -15.95 -4.90
N ILE A 27 -24.77 -14.63 -5.02
CA ILE A 27 -26.03 -13.87 -4.96
C ILE A 27 -26.13 -12.90 -6.14
N GLY A 28 -27.12 -13.08 -6.98
CA GLY A 28 -27.41 -12.19 -8.12
C GLY A 28 -27.72 -12.94 -9.41
N GLU A 29 -28.33 -12.26 -10.37
CA GLU A 29 -28.59 -12.77 -11.71
C GLU A 29 -27.27 -13.17 -12.39
N SER A 30 -27.14 -14.43 -12.78
CA SER A 30 -25.95 -15.01 -13.43
C SER A 30 -24.64 -14.89 -12.64
N ALA A 31 -24.67 -14.57 -11.34
CA ALA A 31 -23.48 -14.60 -10.51
C ALA A 31 -22.90 -16.02 -10.50
N GLY A 32 -21.58 -16.15 -10.68
CA GLY A 32 -20.88 -17.43 -10.67
C GLY A 32 -21.52 -18.51 -11.54
N CYS A 33 -22.18 -18.15 -12.66
CA CYS A 33 -22.98 -19.10 -13.42
C CYS A 33 -22.16 -20.28 -14.01
N CYS A 34 -20.84 -20.13 -14.17
CA CYS A 34 -19.94 -21.17 -14.66
C CYS A 34 -19.22 -21.93 -13.55
N LEU A 35 -19.44 -21.60 -12.28
CA LEU A 35 -18.73 -22.18 -11.13
C LEU A 35 -19.02 -23.67 -11.00
N THR A 36 -17.97 -24.50 -11.03
CA THR A 36 -18.07 -25.97 -10.94
C THR A 36 -17.38 -26.56 -9.72
N SER A 37 -16.07 -26.31 -9.53
CA SER A 37 -15.25 -26.92 -8.49
C SER A 37 -14.55 -25.92 -7.56
N GLY A 38 -14.74 -24.63 -7.75
CA GLY A 38 -14.17 -23.59 -6.88
C GLY A 38 -14.80 -23.58 -5.49
N ASN A 39 -13.99 -23.27 -4.46
CA ASN A 39 -14.41 -23.28 -3.07
C ASN A 39 -14.25 -21.88 -2.44
N VAL A 40 -15.02 -21.59 -1.41
CA VAL A 40 -14.85 -20.40 -0.56
C VAL A 40 -14.89 -19.10 -1.37
N ASN A 41 -15.77 -19.01 -2.38
CA ASN A 41 -15.94 -17.79 -3.18
C ASN A 41 -17.14 -16.97 -2.69
N ILE A 42 -17.01 -15.65 -2.79
CA ILE A 42 -18.08 -14.69 -2.50
C ILE A 42 -18.36 -13.90 -3.78
N LEU A 43 -19.49 -14.16 -4.40
CA LEU A 43 -19.89 -13.59 -5.69
C LEU A 43 -21.26 -12.91 -5.54
N ILE A 44 -21.27 -11.58 -5.39
CA ILE A 44 -22.49 -10.83 -5.10
C ILE A 44 -22.71 -9.72 -6.15
N GLY A 45 -23.74 -9.83 -6.92
CA GLY A 45 -24.11 -8.88 -7.97
C GLY A 45 -24.44 -9.56 -9.29
N LYS A 46 -25.11 -8.82 -10.18
CA LYS A 46 -25.38 -9.32 -11.54
C LYS A 46 -24.05 -9.64 -12.23
N SER A 47 -23.93 -10.86 -12.77
CA SER A 47 -22.76 -11.39 -13.48
C SER A 47 -21.44 -11.33 -12.69
N ALA A 48 -21.47 -11.17 -11.37
CA ALA A 48 -20.26 -11.21 -10.55
C ALA A 48 -19.58 -12.58 -10.66
N GLY A 49 -18.30 -12.61 -11.06
CA GLY A 49 -17.54 -13.84 -11.25
C GLY A 49 -18.17 -14.82 -12.27
N VAL A 50 -18.82 -14.31 -13.30
CA VAL A 50 -19.64 -15.12 -14.23
C VAL A 50 -18.85 -16.23 -14.91
N ALA A 51 -17.58 -16.04 -15.24
CA ALA A 51 -16.73 -17.02 -15.92
C ALA A 51 -15.96 -17.97 -14.95
N LEU A 52 -16.00 -17.73 -13.64
CA LEU A 52 -15.29 -18.58 -12.67
C LEU A 52 -15.73 -20.04 -12.78
N THR A 53 -14.77 -20.94 -12.91
CA THR A 53 -15.03 -22.40 -12.99
C THR A 53 -14.48 -23.15 -11.79
N ALA A 54 -13.17 -23.08 -11.55
CA ALA A 54 -12.44 -23.81 -10.50
C ALA A 54 -11.71 -22.88 -9.50
N THR A 55 -11.86 -21.58 -9.64
CA THR A 55 -11.24 -20.59 -8.76
C THR A 55 -11.74 -20.71 -7.33
N SER A 56 -10.84 -20.59 -6.36
CA SER A 56 -11.16 -20.64 -4.93
C SER A 56 -10.68 -19.38 -4.21
N GLY A 57 -11.45 -18.92 -3.21
CA GLY A 57 -11.10 -17.76 -2.40
C GLY A 57 -11.24 -16.42 -3.14
N ALA A 58 -12.03 -16.33 -4.20
CA ALA A 58 -12.30 -15.08 -4.90
C ALA A 58 -13.45 -14.32 -4.22
N VAL A 59 -13.29 -12.98 -4.13
CA VAL A 59 -14.35 -12.07 -3.70
C VAL A 59 -14.71 -11.16 -4.88
N ALA A 60 -15.90 -11.30 -5.43
CA ALA A 60 -16.43 -10.43 -6.48
C ALA A 60 -17.77 -9.83 -6.04
N ILE A 61 -17.78 -8.54 -5.73
CA ILE A 61 -18.98 -7.84 -5.25
C ILE A 61 -19.25 -6.62 -6.13
N GLY A 62 -20.32 -6.66 -6.89
CA GLY A 62 -20.74 -5.62 -7.82
C GLY A 62 -21.20 -6.17 -9.16
N CYS A 63 -21.96 -5.36 -9.90
CA CYS A 63 -22.35 -5.73 -11.26
C CYS A 63 -21.11 -5.84 -12.15
N ASP A 64 -20.98 -6.97 -12.86
CA ASP A 64 -19.87 -7.27 -13.76
C ASP A 64 -18.48 -7.23 -13.10
N ALA A 65 -18.38 -7.43 -11.79
CA ALA A 65 -17.09 -7.61 -11.11
C ALA A 65 -16.48 -8.97 -11.48
N LEU A 66 -15.19 -9.00 -11.87
CA LEU A 66 -14.42 -10.22 -12.17
C LEU A 66 -15.09 -11.14 -13.20
N THR A 67 -15.48 -10.59 -14.35
CA THR A 67 -16.29 -11.35 -15.33
C THR A 67 -15.51 -12.35 -16.19
N THR A 68 -14.21 -12.19 -16.40
CA THR A 68 -13.41 -13.02 -17.34
C THR A 68 -12.47 -14.00 -16.66
N GLU A 69 -12.29 -13.93 -15.36
CA GLU A 69 -11.46 -14.91 -14.62
C GLU A 69 -12.07 -16.30 -14.70
N ASP A 70 -11.29 -17.30 -15.09
CA ASP A 70 -11.81 -18.66 -15.33
C ASP A 70 -11.33 -19.72 -14.31
N ALA A 71 -10.03 -19.92 -14.09
CA ALA A 71 -9.57 -21.09 -13.34
C ALA A 71 -8.50 -20.82 -12.24
N ASN A 72 -7.78 -19.69 -12.26
CA ASN A 72 -6.58 -19.53 -11.44
C ASN A 72 -6.57 -18.26 -10.56
N GLY A 73 -7.67 -17.56 -10.41
CA GLY A 73 -7.78 -16.30 -9.68
C GLY A 73 -7.88 -16.41 -8.15
N ALA A 74 -7.24 -17.39 -7.51
CA ALA A 74 -7.28 -17.52 -6.06
C ALA A 74 -6.72 -16.28 -5.34
N GLY A 75 -7.45 -15.80 -4.33
CA GLY A 75 -7.06 -14.61 -3.56
C GLY A 75 -7.30 -13.28 -4.27
N VAL A 76 -8.16 -13.22 -5.29
CA VAL A 76 -8.57 -11.98 -5.97
C VAL A 76 -9.72 -11.32 -5.21
N ILE A 77 -9.64 -9.99 -5.05
CA ILE A 77 -10.71 -9.18 -4.48
C ILE A 77 -11.14 -8.12 -5.49
N ALA A 78 -12.36 -8.21 -5.96
CA ALA A 78 -12.98 -7.26 -6.90
C ALA A 78 -14.29 -6.70 -6.30
N ILE A 79 -14.27 -5.49 -5.80
CA ILE A 79 -15.44 -4.86 -5.17
C ILE A 79 -15.78 -3.55 -5.88
N GLY A 80 -16.90 -3.50 -6.54
CA GLY A 80 -17.39 -2.38 -7.32
C GLY A 80 -17.87 -2.82 -8.70
N ARG A 81 -18.69 -1.97 -9.34
CA ARG A 81 -19.13 -2.21 -10.72
C ARG A 81 -17.93 -2.31 -11.66
N GLU A 82 -17.83 -3.39 -12.42
CA GLU A 82 -16.74 -3.65 -13.37
C GLU A 82 -15.32 -3.69 -12.76
N ALA A 83 -15.18 -3.88 -11.45
CA ALA A 83 -13.86 -4.05 -10.83
C ALA A 83 -13.21 -5.35 -11.36
N LEU A 84 -11.93 -5.29 -11.80
CA LEU A 84 -11.18 -6.39 -12.42
C LEU A 84 -11.95 -7.13 -13.53
N LYS A 85 -12.74 -6.41 -14.31
CA LYS A 85 -13.66 -7.01 -15.29
C LYS A 85 -12.97 -7.94 -16.29
N LEU A 86 -11.80 -7.55 -16.81
CA LEU A 86 -11.06 -8.29 -17.84
C LEU A 86 -9.93 -9.16 -17.27
N GLN A 87 -9.77 -9.24 -15.94
CA GLN A 87 -8.73 -10.07 -15.37
C GLN A 87 -8.92 -11.55 -15.77
N ASN A 88 -7.84 -12.19 -16.21
CA ASN A 88 -7.79 -13.62 -16.46
C ASN A 88 -6.40 -14.18 -16.17
N ALA A 89 -6.19 -14.69 -14.97
CA ALA A 89 -4.91 -15.23 -14.53
C ALA A 89 -4.54 -16.58 -15.17
N SER A 90 -5.42 -17.20 -15.95
CA SER A 90 -5.15 -18.47 -16.65
C SER A 90 -4.07 -18.36 -17.72
N THR A 91 -3.81 -17.15 -18.21
CA THR A 91 -2.77 -16.86 -19.21
C THR A 91 -1.38 -16.69 -18.62
N VAL A 92 -1.25 -16.57 -17.29
CA VAL A 92 0.04 -16.37 -16.61
C VAL A 92 0.84 -17.67 -16.56
N THR A 93 1.90 -17.75 -17.37
CA THR A 93 2.81 -18.90 -17.39
C THR A 93 3.67 -18.93 -16.13
N GLY A 94 3.51 -19.95 -15.27
CA GLY A 94 4.36 -20.10 -14.08
C GLY A 94 3.61 -20.21 -12.75
N GLY A 95 2.29 -20.26 -12.75
CA GLY A 95 1.49 -20.62 -11.56
C GLY A 95 1.38 -19.54 -10.47
N THR A 96 1.74 -18.30 -10.76
CA THR A 96 1.51 -17.19 -9.83
C THR A 96 0.06 -16.75 -9.99
N VAL A 97 -0.72 -16.96 -8.97
CA VAL A 97 -2.15 -16.63 -8.89
C VAL A 97 -2.34 -15.13 -8.91
N GLY A 98 -3.42 -14.64 -9.47
CA GLY A 98 -3.73 -13.23 -9.71
C GLY A 98 -3.54 -12.27 -8.54
N LYS A 99 -3.88 -12.64 -7.30
CA LYS A 99 -3.68 -11.86 -6.05
C LYS A 99 -3.89 -10.35 -6.18
N ASN A 100 -4.79 -9.91 -7.07
CA ASN A 100 -5.10 -8.50 -7.24
C ASN A 100 -6.24 -8.09 -6.30
N ILE A 101 -6.14 -6.88 -5.77
CA ILE A 101 -7.18 -6.25 -4.98
C ILE A 101 -7.66 -5.01 -5.73
N ALA A 102 -8.93 -4.97 -6.12
CA ALA A 102 -9.52 -3.78 -6.73
C ALA A 102 -10.85 -3.43 -6.05
N ILE A 103 -10.88 -2.25 -5.45
CA ILE A 103 -12.05 -1.74 -4.74
C ILE A 103 -12.41 -0.36 -5.28
N GLY A 104 -13.53 -0.28 -5.97
CA GLY A 104 -14.04 0.90 -6.64
C GLY A 104 -14.64 0.57 -7.99
N GLU A 105 -15.54 1.41 -8.45
CA GLU A 105 -16.10 1.28 -9.80
C GLU A 105 -14.99 1.34 -10.85
N GLN A 106 -14.91 0.32 -11.70
CA GLN A 106 -13.91 0.17 -12.77
C GLN A 106 -12.45 0.13 -12.29
N ALA A 107 -12.19 -0.15 -11.01
CA ALA A 107 -10.82 -0.34 -10.53
C ALA A 107 -10.19 -1.56 -11.22
N GLY A 108 -9.04 -1.38 -11.87
CA GLY A 108 -8.34 -2.42 -12.61
C GLY A 108 -9.14 -3.06 -13.76
N SER A 109 -10.16 -2.38 -14.32
CA SER A 109 -11.15 -3.01 -15.21
C SER A 109 -10.58 -3.57 -16.51
N THR A 110 -9.43 -3.11 -16.98
CA THR A 110 -8.75 -3.62 -18.19
C THR A 110 -7.54 -4.49 -17.89
N LEU A 111 -7.26 -4.76 -16.61
CA LEU A 111 -6.19 -5.68 -16.21
C LEU A 111 -6.49 -7.09 -16.76
N VAL A 112 -5.53 -7.71 -17.41
CA VAL A 112 -5.66 -9.08 -17.93
C VAL A 112 -4.75 -10.03 -17.18
N ASP A 113 -3.44 -9.98 -17.39
CA ASP A 113 -2.47 -10.98 -16.91
C ASP A 113 -1.61 -10.54 -15.72
N ALA A 114 -1.69 -9.29 -15.32
CA ALA A 114 -0.85 -8.76 -14.24
C ALA A 114 -1.33 -9.21 -12.86
N THR A 115 -0.40 -9.33 -11.91
CA THR A 115 -0.61 -9.92 -10.59
C THR A 115 -0.13 -8.99 -9.46
N GLU A 116 -0.63 -9.25 -8.26
CA GLU A 116 -0.17 -8.58 -7.04
C GLU A 116 -0.37 -7.05 -7.04
N ASN A 117 -1.43 -6.57 -7.71
CA ASN A 117 -1.78 -5.15 -7.72
C ASN A 117 -2.84 -4.82 -6.67
N ILE A 118 -2.78 -3.60 -6.13
CA ILE A 118 -3.77 -3.03 -5.21
C ILE A 118 -4.34 -1.75 -5.83
N PHE A 119 -5.62 -1.74 -6.17
CA PHE A 119 -6.33 -0.60 -6.76
C PHE A 119 -7.50 -0.19 -5.89
N LEU A 120 -7.45 1.02 -5.33
CA LEU A 120 -8.48 1.54 -4.45
C LEU A 120 -8.98 2.90 -4.94
N GLY A 121 -10.18 2.94 -5.47
CA GLY A 121 -10.81 4.15 -5.94
C GLY A 121 -11.49 4.00 -7.30
N TYR A 122 -12.30 4.98 -7.66
CA TYR A 122 -12.94 5.06 -8.98
C TYR A 122 -11.88 5.07 -10.09
N GLN A 123 -11.91 4.08 -10.98
CA GLN A 123 -10.97 3.91 -12.10
C GLN A 123 -9.49 3.85 -11.69
N ALA A 124 -9.19 3.54 -10.43
CA ALA A 124 -7.80 3.32 -10.01
C ALA A 124 -7.21 2.11 -10.76
N GLY A 125 -6.03 2.28 -11.36
CA GLY A 125 -5.37 1.23 -12.13
C GLY A 125 -6.15 0.75 -13.35
N GLN A 126 -7.11 1.51 -13.88
CA GLN A 126 -7.98 1.06 -14.96
C GLN A 126 -7.21 0.54 -16.17
N GLY A 127 -6.14 1.22 -16.60
CA GLY A 127 -5.32 0.86 -17.76
C GLY A 127 -4.01 0.15 -17.41
N VAL A 128 -3.83 -0.35 -16.17
CA VAL A 128 -2.58 -1.00 -15.75
C VAL A 128 -2.44 -2.37 -16.41
N LEU A 129 -1.25 -2.63 -16.97
CA LEU A 129 -0.86 -3.90 -17.57
C LEU A 129 0.31 -4.56 -16.80
N GLY A 130 0.98 -3.82 -15.92
CA GLY A 130 2.09 -4.28 -15.09
C GLY A 130 1.65 -4.87 -13.75
N SER A 131 2.56 -5.59 -13.10
CA SER A 131 2.33 -6.25 -11.81
C SER A 131 2.89 -5.46 -10.63
N LYS A 132 2.42 -5.77 -9.42
CA LYS A 132 2.95 -5.24 -8.16
C LYS A 132 2.81 -3.73 -8.02
N ASN A 133 1.75 -3.15 -8.53
CA ASN A 133 1.46 -1.73 -8.39
C ASN A 133 0.43 -1.49 -7.28
N ILE A 134 0.60 -0.39 -6.57
CA ILE A 134 -0.37 0.13 -5.61
C ILE A 134 -0.90 1.46 -6.16
N ALA A 135 -2.19 1.53 -6.46
CA ALA A 135 -2.85 2.74 -6.93
C ALA A 135 -4.06 3.08 -6.02
N ILE A 136 -3.94 4.18 -5.28
CA ILE A 136 -4.97 4.60 -4.31
C ILE A 136 -5.43 6.02 -4.61
N GLY A 137 -6.67 6.16 -4.99
CA GLY A 137 -7.31 7.41 -5.36
C GLY A 137 -8.11 7.29 -6.66
N SER A 138 -8.97 8.25 -6.90
CA SER A 138 -9.74 8.28 -8.15
C SER A 138 -8.80 8.54 -9.34
N LYS A 139 -8.91 7.71 -10.38
CA LYS A 139 -8.16 7.81 -11.64
C LYS A 139 -6.63 7.76 -11.49
N THR A 140 -6.14 7.18 -10.43
CA THR A 140 -4.71 6.92 -10.20
C THR A 140 -4.23 5.84 -11.17
N LEU A 141 -3.09 6.00 -11.86
CA LEU A 141 -2.59 5.07 -12.88
C LEU A 141 -3.67 4.68 -13.91
N GLN A 142 -4.46 5.65 -14.38
CA GLN A 142 -5.67 5.36 -15.16
C GLN A 142 -5.42 4.87 -16.58
N THR A 143 -4.41 5.41 -17.29
CA THR A 143 -4.15 5.08 -18.70
C THR A 143 -3.13 3.97 -18.85
N SER A 144 -3.03 3.37 -20.04
CA SER A 144 -2.18 2.23 -20.35
C SER A 144 -0.79 2.33 -19.71
N ASN A 145 -0.55 1.53 -18.70
CA ASN A 145 0.67 1.53 -17.91
C ASN A 145 1.22 0.11 -17.83
N SER A 146 2.34 -0.15 -18.49
CA SER A 146 3.07 -1.42 -18.41
C SER A 146 4.06 -1.48 -17.24
N GLY A 147 4.24 -0.38 -16.52
CA GLY A 147 5.15 -0.24 -15.39
C GLY A 147 4.78 -1.15 -14.23
N GLN A 148 5.78 -1.54 -13.47
CA GLN A 148 5.68 -2.44 -12.32
C GLN A 148 6.25 -1.77 -11.07
N LEU A 149 5.84 -2.27 -9.90
CA LEU A 149 6.41 -1.85 -8.62
C LEU A 149 6.24 -0.35 -8.36
N ASN A 150 5.12 0.23 -8.79
CA ASN A 150 4.80 1.62 -8.51
C ASN A 150 3.90 1.74 -7.26
N VAL A 151 4.15 2.77 -6.47
CA VAL A 151 3.28 3.21 -5.37
C VAL A 151 2.73 4.57 -5.74
N VAL A 152 1.43 4.64 -6.05
CA VAL A 152 0.81 5.87 -6.51
C VAL A 152 -0.44 6.19 -5.69
N ILE A 153 -0.45 7.36 -5.03
CA ILE A 153 -1.52 7.75 -4.13
C ILE A 153 -1.98 9.20 -4.41
N GLY A 154 -3.23 9.37 -4.77
CA GLY A 154 -3.82 10.69 -5.00
C GLY A 154 -4.80 10.72 -6.16
N LEU A 155 -5.62 11.75 -6.21
CA LEU A 155 -6.52 12.01 -7.34
C LEU A 155 -5.69 12.29 -8.61
N ASP A 156 -5.97 11.60 -9.71
CA ASP A 156 -5.26 11.75 -10.99
C ASP A 156 -3.71 11.61 -10.89
N ALA A 157 -3.16 11.02 -9.81
CA ALA A 157 -1.72 10.84 -9.64
C ALA A 157 -1.19 9.81 -10.65
N ALA A 158 -0.04 10.09 -11.26
CA ALA A 158 0.63 9.29 -12.30
C ALA A 158 -0.32 8.77 -13.38
N LYS A 159 -1.32 9.56 -13.73
CA LYS A 159 -2.44 9.14 -14.59
C LYS A 159 -1.99 8.54 -15.92
N SER A 160 -0.90 9.02 -16.50
CA SER A 160 -0.41 8.65 -17.84
C SER A 160 1.03 8.13 -17.83
N ASN A 161 1.65 7.92 -16.69
CA ASN A 161 3.05 7.45 -16.60
C ASN A 161 3.11 5.91 -16.71
N ALA A 162 3.93 5.39 -17.61
CA ALA A 162 4.10 3.97 -17.86
C ALA A 162 5.40 3.38 -17.26
N GLY A 163 6.21 4.17 -16.55
CA GLY A 163 7.46 3.74 -15.93
C GLY A 163 7.29 2.83 -14.70
N SER A 164 8.40 2.28 -14.23
CA SER A 164 8.45 1.35 -13.09
C SER A 164 9.18 1.94 -11.88
N PHE A 165 8.97 1.35 -10.71
CA PHE A 165 9.66 1.73 -9.46
C PHE A 165 9.42 3.17 -9.02
N ASN A 166 8.28 3.76 -9.33
CA ASN A 166 7.95 5.13 -8.94
C ASN A 166 7.17 5.16 -7.62
N VAL A 167 7.47 6.16 -6.79
CA VAL A 167 6.66 6.57 -5.63
C VAL A 167 6.05 7.92 -5.94
N VAL A 168 4.75 7.98 -6.20
CA VAL A 168 4.04 9.22 -6.56
C VAL A 168 2.90 9.48 -5.59
N MET A 169 2.92 10.61 -4.88
CA MET A 169 1.94 10.94 -3.87
C MET A 169 1.47 12.39 -3.93
N GLY A 170 0.20 12.56 -4.17
CA GLY A 170 -0.43 13.88 -4.23
C GLY A 170 -1.41 13.98 -5.39
N GLY A 171 -2.39 14.86 -5.28
CA GLY A 171 -3.32 15.14 -6.38
C GLY A 171 -2.57 15.68 -7.59
N ASN A 172 -2.81 15.15 -8.78
CA ASN A 172 -2.14 15.53 -10.04
C ASN A 172 -0.59 15.41 -10.01
N ALA A 173 0.01 14.74 -9.04
CA ALA A 173 1.44 14.47 -9.07
C ALA A 173 1.76 13.54 -10.25
N ALA A 174 2.79 13.88 -11.06
CA ALA A 174 3.19 13.16 -12.27
C ALA A 174 2.03 12.88 -13.26
N ALA A 175 0.98 13.72 -13.30
CA ALA A 175 -0.27 13.40 -13.99
C ALA A 175 -0.25 13.66 -15.51
N GLY A 176 0.58 14.57 -15.99
CA GLY A 176 0.49 15.11 -17.35
C GLY A 176 1.47 14.52 -18.36
N GLY A 177 2.51 13.81 -17.93
CA GLY A 177 3.49 13.21 -18.83
C GLY A 177 3.08 11.81 -19.27
N ALA A 178 2.89 11.60 -20.57
CA ALA A 178 2.80 10.25 -21.14
C ALA A 178 4.22 9.77 -21.48
N GLY A 179 4.84 9.01 -20.59
CA GLY A 179 6.21 8.52 -20.79
C GLY A 179 6.59 7.41 -19.82
N ASP A 180 7.79 6.88 -19.95
CA ASP A 180 8.29 5.70 -19.25
C ASP A 180 9.20 6.03 -18.07
N GLY A 181 9.17 7.27 -17.55
CA GLY A 181 10.01 7.73 -16.45
C GLY A 181 9.91 6.81 -15.23
N SER A 182 11.06 6.31 -14.77
CA SER A 182 11.16 5.27 -13.74
C SER A 182 12.02 5.72 -12.56
N GLU A 183 11.89 4.99 -11.45
CA GLU A 183 12.70 5.22 -10.24
C GLU A 183 12.54 6.65 -9.65
N ASN A 184 11.41 7.29 -9.86
CA ASN A 184 11.13 8.63 -9.35
C ASN A 184 10.42 8.60 -7.98
N VAL A 185 10.75 9.58 -7.15
CA VAL A 185 10.02 9.87 -5.91
C VAL A 185 9.40 11.26 -6.05
N ILE A 186 8.08 11.34 -6.20
CA ILE A 186 7.34 12.56 -6.48
C ILE A 186 6.23 12.72 -5.44
N ILE A 187 6.40 13.67 -4.53
CA ILE A 187 5.48 13.87 -3.40
C ILE A 187 5.04 15.33 -3.30
N GLY A 188 3.78 15.57 -3.52
CA GLY A 188 3.15 16.88 -3.43
C GLY A 188 2.03 17.04 -4.46
N ASN A 189 1.06 17.92 -4.17
CA ASN A 189 0.05 18.27 -5.15
C ASN A 189 0.72 18.92 -6.37
N GLY A 190 0.46 18.41 -7.59
CA GLY A 190 1.05 18.93 -8.82
C GLY A 190 2.57 18.70 -8.97
N ALA A 191 3.24 18.05 -8.03
CA ALA A 191 4.68 17.79 -8.15
C ALA A 191 4.96 16.97 -9.43
N GLY A 192 6.00 17.35 -10.17
CA GLY A 192 6.39 16.69 -11.42
C GLY A 192 5.27 16.53 -12.43
N SER A 193 4.29 17.45 -12.46
CA SER A 193 3.04 17.27 -13.21
C SER A 193 3.21 17.04 -14.72
N VAL A 194 4.35 17.42 -15.30
CA VAL A 194 4.66 17.25 -16.73
C VAL A 194 5.78 16.24 -17.00
N ILE A 195 6.27 15.53 -15.98
CA ILE A 195 7.34 14.55 -16.17
C ILE A 195 6.88 13.44 -17.14
N SER A 196 7.72 13.13 -18.13
CA SER A 196 7.48 12.07 -19.10
C SER A 196 8.53 10.95 -18.96
N ASP A 197 9.71 11.14 -19.54
CA ASP A 197 10.76 10.11 -19.61
C ASP A 197 11.91 10.35 -18.61
N GLY A 198 11.73 11.30 -17.68
CA GLY A 198 12.74 11.61 -16.66
C GLY A 198 12.82 10.51 -15.59
N ASP A 199 14.03 9.98 -15.37
CA ASP A 199 14.29 8.93 -14.39
C ASP A 199 14.98 9.46 -13.14
N LYS A 200 14.83 8.72 -12.02
CA LYS A 200 15.62 8.91 -10.80
C LYS A 200 15.53 10.32 -10.21
N ASN A 201 14.38 10.97 -10.36
CA ASN A 201 14.14 12.28 -9.78
C ASN A 201 13.49 12.17 -8.40
N VAL A 202 13.82 13.13 -7.54
CA VAL A 202 13.19 13.33 -6.22
C VAL A 202 12.54 14.70 -6.19
N PHE A 203 11.21 14.78 -6.26
CA PHE A 203 10.44 16.03 -6.17
C PHE A 203 9.58 16.02 -4.91
N LEU A 204 9.86 16.92 -3.99
CA LEU A 204 9.17 17.01 -2.70
C LEU A 204 8.60 18.41 -2.47
N GLY A 205 7.31 18.51 -2.48
CA GLY A 205 6.56 19.75 -2.27
C GLY A 205 5.50 19.95 -3.34
N ALA A 206 4.46 20.75 -3.01
CA ALA A 206 3.47 21.08 -4.03
C ALA A 206 4.15 21.81 -5.20
N ASP A 207 3.83 21.41 -6.43
CA ASP A 207 4.40 21.94 -7.68
C ASP A 207 5.94 21.85 -7.77
N ALA A 208 6.60 21.01 -6.97
CA ALA A 208 8.05 20.79 -7.08
C ALA A 208 8.39 20.06 -8.38
N GLY A 209 9.43 20.51 -9.12
CA GLY A 209 9.84 19.91 -10.37
C GLY A 209 8.79 19.99 -11.49
N ASN A 210 7.91 20.98 -11.44
CA ASN A 210 6.73 21.10 -12.27
C ASN A 210 7.03 21.37 -13.77
N SER A 211 8.24 21.82 -14.10
CA SER A 211 8.66 22.01 -15.50
C SER A 211 9.49 20.84 -16.06
N VAL A 212 9.95 19.90 -15.24
CA VAL A 212 10.80 18.79 -15.67
C VAL A 212 10.02 17.82 -16.55
N THR A 213 10.51 17.54 -17.75
CA THR A 213 9.93 16.58 -18.70
C THR A 213 10.76 15.31 -18.83
N THR A 214 12.00 15.43 -19.35
CA THR A 214 12.91 14.30 -19.59
C THR A 214 14.20 14.39 -18.76
N GLY A 215 14.33 15.40 -17.91
CA GLY A 215 15.49 15.55 -17.02
C GLY A 215 15.57 14.42 -15.98
N CYS A 216 16.79 13.90 -15.77
CA CYS A 216 17.05 12.77 -14.89
C CYS A 216 17.92 13.15 -13.69
N CYS A 217 17.79 12.37 -12.60
CA CYS A 217 18.67 12.49 -11.43
C CYS A 217 18.58 13.86 -10.72
N ASN A 218 17.44 14.52 -10.77
CA ASN A 218 17.24 15.81 -10.11
C ASN A 218 16.65 15.63 -8.72
N VAL A 219 17.09 16.44 -7.79
CA VAL A 219 16.52 16.56 -6.44
C VAL A 219 15.96 17.97 -6.28
N VAL A 220 14.64 18.10 -6.22
CA VAL A 220 13.92 19.37 -6.09
C VAL A 220 13.03 19.33 -4.86
N ILE A 221 13.31 20.18 -3.89
CA ILE A 221 12.61 20.22 -2.60
C ILE A 221 12.02 21.60 -2.34
N GLY A 222 10.72 21.67 -2.13
CA GLY A 222 9.99 22.86 -1.73
C GLY A 222 8.80 23.20 -2.62
N HIS A 223 7.89 24.00 -2.12
CA HIS A 223 6.69 24.43 -2.84
C HIS A 223 7.06 25.27 -4.07
N GLY A 224 6.62 24.83 -5.26
CA GLY A 224 6.89 25.51 -6.53
C GLY A 224 8.38 25.64 -6.87
N ALA A 225 9.26 24.91 -6.19
CA ALA A 225 10.68 24.85 -6.52
C ALA A 225 10.85 24.11 -7.84
N ASP A 226 11.69 24.65 -8.74
CA ASP A 226 11.83 24.06 -10.08
C ASP A 226 13.22 24.29 -10.66
N VAL A 227 13.64 23.38 -11.52
CA VAL A 227 14.93 23.47 -12.22
C VAL A 227 14.87 24.49 -13.38
N ALA A 228 16.01 24.94 -13.82
CA ALA A 228 16.10 25.97 -14.87
C ALA A 228 15.70 25.48 -16.28
N SER A 229 15.63 24.18 -16.50
CA SER A 229 15.31 23.58 -17.80
C SER A 229 14.55 22.26 -17.64
N ALA A 230 13.56 22.05 -18.49
CA ALA A 230 12.73 20.84 -18.53
C ALA A 230 13.53 19.53 -18.77
N THR A 231 14.70 19.64 -19.37
CA THR A 231 15.61 18.52 -19.70
C THR A 231 16.88 18.51 -18.86
N ALA A 232 16.95 19.34 -17.80
CA ALA A 232 18.11 19.41 -16.93
C ALA A 232 18.33 18.09 -16.18
N ASN A 233 19.58 17.66 -16.09
CA ASN A 233 19.99 16.47 -15.35
C ASN A 233 20.86 16.85 -14.15
N THR A 234 20.81 16.00 -13.12
CA THR A 234 21.73 16.08 -11.97
C THR A 234 21.71 17.45 -11.28
N GLN A 235 20.50 17.99 -11.12
CA GLN A 235 20.30 19.27 -10.42
C GLN A 235 19.87 19.00 -8.97
N PHE A 236 20.45 19.76 -8.06
CA PHE A 236 20.02 19.78 -6.65
C PHE A 236 19.46 21.15 -6.32
N LEU A 237 18.23 21.20 -5.81
CA LEU A 237 17.55 22.45 -5.53
C LEU A 237 16.67 22.35 -4.30
N ILE A 238 16.86 23.26 -3.35
CA ILE A 238 15.95 23.48 -2.22
C ILE A 238 15.50 24.93 -2.26
N GLY A 239 14.17 25.16 -2.30
CA GLY A 239 13.65 26.52 -2.38
C GLY A 239 12.14 26.61 -2.25
N ILE A 240 11.60 27.81 -2.49
CA ILE A 240 10.15 28.08 -2.57
C ILE A 240 9.92 28.97 -3.81
N GLY A 241 9.09 28.52 -4.74
CA GLY A 241 8.83 29.21 -5.99
C GLY A 241 10.13 29.48 -6.75
N ALA A 242 10.28 30.68 -7.27
CA ALA A 242 11.51 31.10 -7.95
C ALA A 242 12.69 31.41 -7.00
N THR A 243 12.47 31.31 -5.67
CA THR A 243 13.51 31.60 -4.68
C THR A 243 14.20 30.32 -4.26
N ASN A 244 15.33 30.04 -4.87
CA ASN A 244 16.16 28.90 -4.50
C ASN A 244 17.04 29.26 -3.31
N TRP A 245 16.92 28.53 -2.22
CA TRP A 245 17.77 28.72 -1.03
C TRP A 245 19.14 28.06 -1.21
N ILE A 246 19.13 26.88 -1.83
CA ILE A 246 20.31 26.10 -2.18
C ILE A 246 20.15 25.59 -3.61
N LYS A 247 21.16 25.73 -4.45
CA LYS A 247 21.23 25.16 -5.80
C LYS A 247 22.48 24.32 -5.94
N GLY A 248 22.37 23.16 -6.59
CA GLY A 248 23.50 22.40 -7.11
C GLY A 248 23.56 22.47 -8.63
N ASP A 249 24.74 22.48 -9.20
CA ASP A 249 24.96 22.35 -10.64
C ASP A 249 25.36 20.91 -11.02
N SER A 250 25.48 20.65 -12.32
CA SER A 250 25.92 19.35 -12.87
C SER A 250 27.37 18.96 -12.51
N ASN A 251 28.15 19.89 -11.92
CA ASN A 251 29.50 19.66 -11.43
C ASN A 251 29.52 19.49 -9.89
N PHE A 252 28.31 19.28 -9.29
CA PHE A 252 28.12 19.08 -7.85
C PHE A 252 28.51 20.28 -6.97
N ASN A 253 28.63 21.50 -7.54
CA ASN A 253 28.82 22.70 -6.75
C ASN A 253 27.49 23.16 -6.15
N LEU A 254 27.47 23.54 -4.89
CA LEU A 254 26.32 24.14 -4.24
C LEU A 254 26.45 25.65 -4.09
N TYR A 255 25.32 26.31 -4.27
CA TYR A 255 25.22 27.76 -4.19
C TYR A 255 24.04 28.17 -3.29
N ASP A 256 24.22 29.25 -2.52
CA ASP A 256 23.14 29.91 -1.80
C ASP A 256 22.19 30.66 -2.76
N LYS A 257 21.13 31.24 -2.22
CA LYS A 257 20.15 32.05 -2.97
C LYS A 257 20.76 33.24 -3.74
N ASN A 258 21.94 33.69 -3.35
CA ASN A 258 22.63 34.82 -3.97
C ASN A 258 23.66 34.37 -5.01
N GLY A 259 23.80 33.05 -5.23
CA GLY A 259 24.79 32.49 -6.13
C GLY A 259 26.19 32.37 -5.54
N ASN A 260 26.33 32.54 -4.23
CA ASN A 260 27.61 32.31 -3.56
C ASN A 260 27.79 30.81 -3.33
N ALA A 261 28.99 30.29 -3.56
CA ALA A 261 29.30 28.91 -3.26
C ALA A 261 29.08 28.63 -1.76
N ILE A 262 28.30 27.60 -1.44
CA ILE A 262 28.14 27.14 -0.06
C ILE A 262 29.38 26.34 0.29
N THR A 263 30.36 27.04 0.85
CA THR A 263 31.53 26.41 1.43
C THR A 263 31.21 26.07 2.89
N GLY A 264 30.60 24.91 3.12
CA GLY A 264 30.47 24.34 4.45
C GLY A 264 31.86 24.05 5.02
N GLY A 265 32.03 24.05 6.33
CA GLY A 265 33.32 23.86 7.02
C GLY A 265 33.99 22.48 6.80
N GLY A 266 34.00 22.00 5.60
CA GLY A 266 34.72 20.87 5.03
C GLY A 266 34.75 21.11 3.53
N ALA A 267 35.78 20.78 2.82
CA ALA A 267 36.16 21.11 1.44
C ALA A 267 35.04 21.55 0.49
N ALA A 268 35.26 22.64 -0.24
CA ALA A 268 34.34 23.18 -1.24
C ALA A 268 34.18 22.18 -2.39
N GLY A 269 32.98 21.64 -2.55
CA GLY A 269 32.62 20.65 -3.58
C GLY A 269 32.46 19.21 -3.03
N PRO A 270 32.03 18.25 -3.87
CA PRO A 270 32.09 16.86 -3.50
C PRO A 270 33.55 16.47 -3.19
N ASP A 271 33.71 15.58 -2.21
CA ASP A 271 35.01 14.98 -1.95
C ASP A 271 35.50 14.14 -3.16
N ALA A 272 36.66 13.49 -3.06
CA ALA A 272 37.19 12.68 -4.16
C ALA A 272 36.28 11.47 -4.52
N GLN A 273 35.33 11.14 -3.67
CA GLN A 273 34.32 10.07 -3.79
C GLN A 273 32.96 10.59 -4.23
N GLU A 274 32.87 11.88 -4.60
CA GLU A 274 31.62 12.56 -5.03
C GLU A 274 30.54 12.63 -3.92
N ASN A 275 30.95 12.60 -2.64
CA ASN A 275 30.04 12.86 -1.53
C ASN A 275 29.87 14.35 -1.28
N PHE A 276 28.66 14.72 -0.87
CA PHE A 276 28.34 16.09 -0.53
C PHE A 276 27.77 16.21 0.91
N TYR A 277 28.53 16.82 1.81
CA TYR A 277 28.12 16.98 3.20
C TYR A 277 28.07 18.45 3.63
N VAL A 278 26.93 18.88 4.22
CA VAL A 278 26.71 20.25 4.73
C VAL A 278 26.14 20.20 6.13
N GLY A 279 26.85 20.76 7.09
CA GLY A 279 26.44 20.85 8.49
C GLY A 279 27.52 20.36 9.45
N THR A 280 27.44 20.77 10.72
CA THR A 280 28.37 20.31 11.74
C THR A 280 28.29 18.79 11.89
N ASN A 281 29.42 18.09 11.79
CA ASN A 281 29.54 16.64 11.85
C ASN A 281 28.76 15.86 10.75
N ALA A 282 28.32 16.51 9.67
CA ALA A 282 27.74 15.80 8.55
C ALA A 282 28.83 14.97 7.86
N GLY A 283 28.55 13.66 7.58
CA GLY A 283 29.50 12.74 6.95
C GLY A 283 30.82 12.54 7.74
N GLN A 284 30.80 12.66 9.06
CA GLN A 284 32.03 12.68 9.87
C GLN A 284 32.88 11.39 9.73
N ALA A 285 32.24 10.23 9.53
CA ALA A 285 32.92 8.94 9.37
C ALA A 285 33.16 8.54 7.90
N SER A 286 32.81 9.41 6.94
CA SER A 286 33.00 9.14 5.51
C SER A 286 34.48 8.93 5.19
N ASP A 287 34.77 7.89 4.44
CA ASP A 287 36.13 7.48 4.06
C ASP A 287 36.24 7.24 2.54
N THR A 288 37.29 6.56 2.08
CA THR A 288 37.55 6.32 0.66
C THR A 288 36.60 5.32 0.00
N ASP A 289 35.85 4.56 0.77
CA ASP A 289 34.92 3.53 0.27
C ASP A 289 33.46 4.03 0.22
N THR A 290 33.21 5.28 0.66
CA THR A 290 31.90 5.92 0.73
C THR A 290 31.68 6.87 -0.44
N CYS A 291 30.76 6.58 -1.38
CA CYS A 291 30.62 7.33 -2.62
C CYS A 291 29.18 7.84 -2.88
N TYR A 292 29.07 8.99 -3.57
CA TYR A 292 27.81 9.54 -4.08
C TYR A 292 26.75 9.84 -3.03
N ASN A 293 27.12 10.24 -1.83
CA ASN A 293 26.17 10.56 -0.77
C ASN A 293 25.91 12.06 -0.63
N ILE A 294 24.69 12.42 -0.25
CA ILE A 294 24.30 13.78 0.13
C ILE A 294 23.88 13.75 1.60
N GLY A 295 24.58 14.47 2.46
CA GLY A 295 24.26 14.63 3.87
C GLY A 295 24.13 16.12 4.23
N ILE A 296 22.92 16.58 4.53
CA ILE A 296 22.65 17.99 4.85
C ILE A 296 21.97 18.10 6.23
N GLY A 297 22.65 18.70 7.18
CA GLY A 297 22.13 18.93 8.52
C GLY A 297 23.15 18.58 9.61
N TYR A 298 22.87 19.00 10.84
CA TYR A 298 23.69 18.64 11.99
C TYR A 298 23.76 17.12 12.13
N SER A 299 24.95 16.53 12.08
CA SER A 299 25.21 15.10 12.16
C SER A 299 24.40 14.23 11.17
N ALA A 300 24.02 14.76 10.01
CA ALA A 300 23.47 13.94 8.93
C ALA A 300 24.55 13.01 8.39
N ALA A 301 24.24 11.74 8.12
CA ALA A 301 25.20 10.73 7.66
C ALA A 301 26.44 10.58 8.56
N HIS A 302 26.32 10.80 9.87
CA HIS A 302 27.46 10.94 10.78
C HIS A 302 28.41 9.72 10.76
N ASN A 303 27.88 8.50 10.79
CA ASN A 303 28.63 7.25 10.88
C ASN A 303 28.78 6.51 9.54
N LEU A 304 28.40 7.16 8.43
CA LEU A 304 28.42 6.54 7.11
C LEU A 304 29.85 6.35 6.63
N ASN A 305 30.30 5.09 6.48
CA ASN A 305 31.68 4.72 6.13
C ASN A 305 31.81 3.64 5.05
N GLU A 306 30.70 2.97 4.65
CA GLU A 306 30.69 1.96 3.58
C GLU A 306 29.46 2.12 2.65
N GLY A 307 28.51 2.98 3.01
CA GLY A 307 27.24 3.16 2.29
C GLY A 307 27.33 4.18 1.16
N ASP A 308 26.71 3.85 0.01
CA ASP A 308 26.73 4.67 -1.18
C ASP A 308 25.35 5.19 -1.55
N LYS A 309 25.35 6.29 -2.33
CA LYS A 309 24.16 6.80 -3.02
C LYS A 309 22.98 7.08 -2.09
N ASN A 310 23.27 7.62 -0.91
CA ASN A 310 22.27 8.01 0.05
C ASN A 310 21.99 9.52 -0.01
N ILE A 311 20.73 9.91 0.22
CA ILE A 311 20.30 11.31 0.39
C ILE A 311 19.77 11.45 1.82
N LEU A 312 20.50 12.12 2.69
CA LEU A 312 20.26 12.22 4.13
C LEU A 312 20.12 13.72 4.52
N ILE A 313 18.89 14.22 4.60
CA ILE A 313 18.62 15.64 4.82
C ILE A 313 17.83 15.84 6.11
N GLY A 314 18.43 16.51 7.08
CA GLY A 314 17.85 16.81 8.37
C GLY A 314 18.84 16.60 9.51
N LYS A 315 18.54 17.19 10.69
CA LYS A 315 19.33 16.93 11.89
C LYS A 315 19.31 15.42 12.19
N GLU A 316 20.49 14.81 12.30
CA GLU A 316 20.68 13.39 12.61
C GLU A 316 19.98 12.42 11.63
N ALA A 317 19.68 12.86 10.40
CA ALA A 317 19.16 11.96 9.36
C ALA A 317 20.22 10.90 9.03
N GLY A 318 19.89 9.62 9.17
CA GLY A 318 20.82 8.50 8.97
C GLY A 318 22.04 8.56 9.89
N TYR A 319 21.92 9.03 11.13
CA TYR A 319 23.05 9.19 12.05
C TYR A 319 23.87 7.90 12.25
N ALA A 320 23.21 6.78 12.48
CA ALA A 320 23.84 5.47 12.69
C ALA A 320 23.99 4.63 11.41
N LEU A 321 23.63 5.18 10.25
CA LEU A 321 23.81 4.50 8.97
C LEU A 321 25.32 4.32 8.70
N THR A 322 25.78 3.08 8.53
CA THR A 322 27.17 2.75 8.25
C THR A 322 27.38 2.23 6.84
N SER A 323 26.65 1.19 6.44
CA SER A 323 26.83 0.48 5.17
C SER A 323 25.58 0.44 4.27
N GLY A 324 24.43 0.95 4.74
CA GLY A 324 23.20 1.00 3.93
C GLY A 324 23.36 1.90 2.70
N GLN A 325 22.77 1.48 1.58
CA GLN A 325 22.90 2.14 0.28
C GLN A 325 21.53 2.54 -0.28
N TYR A 326 21.51 3.49 -1.21
CA TYR A 326 20.29 3.90 -1.92
C TYR A 326 19.15 4.38 -1.00
N ASN A 327 19.47 4.96 0.15
CA ASN A 327 18.45 5.48 1.06
C ASN A 327 18.16 6.96 0.81
N VAL A 328 16.90 7.35 0.99
CA VAL A 328 16.48 8.74 1.01
C VAL A 328 15.82 9.04 2.35
N PHE A 329 16.51 9.72 3.26
CA PHE A 329 16.01 10.10 4.59
C PHE A 329 15.85 11.62 4.67
N LEU A 330 14.61 12.08 4.86
CA LEU A 330 14.26 13.50 4.83
C LEU A 330 13.51 13.90 6.10
N GLY A 331 14.19 14.55 7.00
CA GLY A 331 13.60 15.04 8.25
C GLY A 331 14.52 14.84 9.45
N CYS A 332 14.18 15.51 10.53
CA CYS A 332 14.91 15.38 11.79
C CYS A 332 14.82 13.93 12.30
N GLU A 333 15.97 13.32 12.56
CA GLU A 333 16.08 11.93 13.03
C GLU A 333 15.43 10.87 12.09
N ALA A 334 15.20 11.19 10.81
CA ALA A 334 14.71 10.19 9.84
C ALA A 334 15.78 9.10 9.67
N GLY A 335 15.40 7.83 9.88
CA GLY A 335 16.33 6.69 9.84
C GLY A 335 17.53 6.81 10.78
N ARG A 336 17.41 7.52 11.91
CA ARG A 336 18.55 7.84 12.78
C ARG A 336 19.36 6.63 13.21
N GLU A 337 18.71 5.54 13.59
CA GLU A 337 19.34 4.28 14.01
C GLU A 337 19.17 3.16 12.96
N SER A 338 18.84 3.51 11.70
CA SER A 338 18.69 2.57 10.59
C SER A 338 20.02 2.30 9.90
N ASN A 339 20.24 1.04 9.49
CA ASN A 339 21.34 0.64 8.61
C ASN A 339 20.85 -0.18 7.40
N GLY A 340 19.60 -0.02 7.04
CA GLY A 340 18.97 -0.69 5.89
C GLY A 340 19.37 -0.08 4.55
N THR A 341 18.91 -0.70 3.48
CA THR A 341 19.21 -0.32 2.08
C THR A 341 17.91 -0.09 1.30
N CYS A 342 17.92 0.82 0.33
CA CYS A 342 16.77 1.11 -0.53
C CYS A 342 15.53 1.61 0.23
N ASN A 343 15.69 2.39 1.28
CA ASN A 343 14.58 2.92 2.06
C ASN A 343 14.29 4.39 1.73
N PHE A 344 13.02 4.73 1.76
CA PHE A 344 12.55 6.11 1.70
C PHE A 344 11.84 6.48 3.00
N PHE A 345 12.48 7.33 3.83
CA PHE A 345 11.94 7.81 5.10
C PHE A 345 11.77 9.33 5.07
N ALA A 346 10.54 9.80 5.27
CA ALA A 346 10.25 11.22 5.25
C ALA A 346 9.52 11.68 6.52
N LEU A 347 9.91 12.84 7.04
CA LEU A 347 9.47 13.52 8.25
C LEU A 347 10.18 13.01 9.53
N ASN A 348 9.86 13.67 10.65
CA ASN A 348 10.54 13.45 11.93
C ASN A 348 10.45 11.96 12.37
N ARG A 349 11.60 11.33 12.61
CA ARG A 349 11.75 9.96 13.10
C ARG A 349 11.07 8.89 12.24
N ALA A 350 10.79 9.16 10.98
CA ALA A 350 10.34 8.12 10.07
C ALA A 350 11.42 7.05 9.93
N GLY A 351 11.08 5.78 10.05
CA GLY A 351 12.00 4.66 9.96
C GLY A 351 13.12 4.62 11.01
N ASP A 352 13.04 5.43 12.08
CA ASP A 352 14.02 5.42 13.17
C ASP A 352 14.14 4.00 13.75
N ALA A 353 15.36 3.48 13.82
CA ALA A 353 15.71 2.15 14.28
C ALA A 353 15.21 0.96 13.40
N ASN A 354 14.67 1.19 12.20
CA ASN A 354 14.36 0.11 11.25
C ASN A 354 15.53 -0.09 10.29
N SER A 355 16.12 -1.28 10.28
CA SER A 355 17.28 -1.66 9.43
C SER A 355 16.90 -2.60 8.28
N GLY A 356 15.62 -2.83 8.03
CA GLY A 356 15.13 -3.56 6.87
C GLY A 356 15.37 -2.82 5.54
N ILE A 357 14.97 -3.44 4.46
CA ILE A 357 15.19 -2.95 3.09
C ILE A 357 13.87 -2.65 2.37
N ASN A 358 13.93 -1.79 1.35
CA ASN A 358 12.79 -1.49 0.47
C ASN A 358 11.56 -0.93 1.21
N ASN A 359 11.73 -0.15 2.26
CA ASN A 359 10.61 0.45 2.98
C ASN A 359 10.32 1.88 2.53
N VAL A 360 9.04 2.24 2.53
CA VAL A 360 8.54 3.61 2.32
C VAL A 360 7.80 4.08 3.57
N PHE A 361 8.44 4.93 4.39
CA PHE A 361 7.84 5.46 5.61
C PHE A 361 7.71 6.98 5.55
N ILE A 362 6.46 7.46 5.59
CA ILE A 362 6.16 8.90 5.48
C ILE A 362 5.23 9.34 6.61
N GLY A 363 5.75 10.10 7.52
CA GLY A 363 5.00 10.58 8.67
C GLY A 363 5.84 10.63 9.94
N ASN A 364 5.44 11.46 10.88
CA ASN A 364 6.11 11.51 12.19
C ASN A 364 6.07 10.11 12.83
N SER A 365 7.25 9.52 13.06
CA SER A 365 7.44 8.18 13.61
C SER A 365 6.74 7.05 12.82
N ALA A 366 6.51 7.23 11.51
CA ALA A 366 6.04 6.16 10.65
C ALA A 366 7.12 5.07 10.53
N GLY A 367 6.74 3.80 10.62
CA GLY A 367 7.66 2.67 10.53
C GLY A 367 8.77 2.63 11.59
N ARG A 368 8.63 3.39 12.68
CA ARG A 368 9.62 3.41 13.74
C ARG A 368 9.65 2.08 14.49
N ALA A 369 10.78 1.40 14.51
CA ALA A 369 10.98 0.20 15.31
C ALA A 369 11.22 0.56 16.79
N THR A 370 10.72 -0.26 17.71
CA THR A 370 10.80 0.00 19.17
C THR A 370 11.25 -1.20 19.99
N GLY A 371 11.33 -2.39 19.39
CA GLY A 371 11.74 -3.63 20.04
C GLY A 371 13.21 -3.67 20.40
N ALA A 372 13.57 -4.59 21.27
CA ALA A 372 14.96 -4.86 21.65
C ALA A 372 15.64 -5.93 20.76
N SER A 373 14.86 -6.60 19.89
CA SER A 373 15.31 -7.66 18.98
C SER A 373 15.66 -7.11 17.59
N THR A 374 15.88 -7.99 16.62
CA THR A 374 16.11 -7.65 15.22
C THR A 374 15.06 -6.67 14.71
N LYS A 375 15.48 -5.64 14.00
CA LYS A 375 14.64 -4.54 13.50
C LYS A 375 14.84 -4.43 12.00
N ASP A 376 14.51 -5.49 11.30
CA ASP A 376 14.79 -5.73 9.89
C ASP A 376 13.55 -5.82 9.00
N ALA A 377 12.42 -5.27 9.49
CA ALA A 377 11.18 -5.21 8.74
C ALA A 377 11.37 -4.59 7.35
N SER A 378 11.00 -5.32 6.30
CA SER A 378 11.32 -5.02 4.91
C SER A 378 10.08 -4.95 4.02
N GLU A 379 10.18 -4.24 2.89
CA GLU A 379 9.11 -4.17 1.87
C GLU A 379 7.80 -3.55 2.39
N ASN A 380 7.87 -2.68 3.40
CA ASN A 380 6.69 -2.08 4.00
C ASN A 380 6.44 -0.67 3.49
N ILE A 381 5.17 -0.31 3.40
CA ILE A 381 4.69 1.05 3.15
C ILE A 381 3.91 1.52 4.37
N ALA A 382 4.40 2.55 5.07
CA ALA A 382 3.70 3.15 6.20
C ALA A 382 3.59 4.67 6.03
N ILE A 383 2.36 5.15 5.85
CA ILE A 383 2.10 6.56 5.57
C ILE A 383 1.08 7.12 6.57
N GLY A 384 1.52 8.10 7.34
CA GLY A 384 0.74 8.72 8.39
C GLY A 384 1.49 8.75 9.73
N ARG A 385 1.07 9.63 10.60
CA ARG A 385 1.67 9.76 11.94
C ARG A 385 1.53 8.44 12.72
N TYR A 386 2.66 7.87 13.16
CA TYR A 386 2.74 6.57 13.84
C TYR A 386 2.18 5.39 13.04
N SER A 387 2.02 5.52 11.75
CA SER A 387 1.66 4.38 10.88
C SER A 387 2.78 3.35 10.91
N GLY A 388 2.46 2.08 11.15
CA GLY A 388 3.45 1.01 11.28
C GLY A 388 4.45 1.21 12.43
N ALA A 389 4.17 2.06 13.43
CA ALA A 389 5.07 2.20 14.58
C ALA A 389 5.12 0.88 15.38
N CYS A 390 6.30 0.52 15.89
CA CYS A 390 6.63 -0.78 16.49
C CYS A 390 6.70 -1.95 15.48
N LEU A 391 6.90 -1.66 14.20
CA LEU A 391 7.16 -2.68 13.19
C LEU A 391 8.63 -3.11 13.30
N ASP A 392 8.88 -4.29 13.91
CA ASP A 392 10.25 -4.76 14.16
C ASP A 392 10.69 -5.78 13.10
N THR A 393 9.86 -6.79 12.76
CA THR A 393 10.22 -7.89 11.85
C THR A 393 9.13 -8.22 10.82
N GLY A 394 8.03 -7.47 10.77
CA GLY A 394 6.93 -7.71 9.82
C GLY A 394 7.24 -7.18 8.43
N ASP A 395 7.02 -8.01 7.38
CA ASP A 395 7.36 -7.67 6.00
C ASP A 395 6.13 -7.49 5.11
N ALA A 396 6.32 -6.78 4.01
CA ALA A 396 5.33 -6.64 2.93
C ALA A 396 3.97 -6.11 3.41
N ASN A 397 3.97 -5.15 4.32
CA ASN A 397 2.73 -4.54 4.82
C ASN A 397 2.47 -3.17 4.18
N VAL A 398 1.19 -2.83 4.05
CA VAL A 398 0.73 -1.50 3.61
C VAL A 398 -0.13 -0.88 4.71
N PHE A 399 0.35 0.19 5.32
CA PHE A 399 -0.32 0.93 6.40
C PHE A 399 -0.56 2.38 5.98
N LEU A 400 -1.81 2.76 5.74
CA LEU A 400 -2.16 4.12 5.33
C LEU A 400 -3.15 4.75 6.31
N GLY A 401 -2.73 5.80 6.95
CA GLY A 401 -3.52 6.56 7.91
C GLY A 401 -2.83 6.69 9.28
N PRO A 402 -3.19 7.69 10.08
CA PRO A 402 -2.63 7.85 11.42
C PRO A 402 -2.87 6.60 12.28
N LEU A 403 -1.81 6.10 12.93
CA LEU A 403 -1.86 4.92 13.80
C LEU A 403 -2.30 3.62 13.08
N SER A 404 -2.34 3.57 11.76
CA SER A 404 -2.62 2.34 11.01
C SER A 404 -1.48 1.34 11.21
N GLY A 405 -1.78 0.09 11.48
CA GLY A 405 -0.79 -0.96 11.72
C GLY A 405 0.13 -0.69 12.92
N THR A 406 -0.23 0.23 13.83
CA THR A 406 0.59 0.46 15.03
C THR A 406 0.65 -0.79 15.89
N CYS A 407 1.85 -1.18 16.30
CA CYS A 407 2.16 -2.40 17.05
C CYS A 407 1.98 -3.71 16.25
N THR A 408 1.97 -3.67 14.92
CA THR A 408 2.17 -4.84 14.08
C THR A 408 3.67 -5.18 14.10
N ASN A 409 4.08 -5.95 15.10
CA ASN A 409 5.51 -6.21 15.35
C ASN A 409 6.12 -7.16 14.32
N GLY A 410 5.49 -8.33 14.10
CA GLY A 410 5.97 -9.37 13.20
C GLY A 410 4.93 -9.87 12.19
N GLY A 411 3.78 -9.20 12.07
CA GLY A 411 2.75 -9.55 11.07
C GLY A 411 3.19 -9.17 9.66
N CYS A 412 2.97 -10.06 8.68
CA CYS A 412 3.37 -9.88 7.29
C CYS A 412 2.18 -9.85 6.32
N ASN A 413 2.37 -9.21 5.17
CA ASN A 413 1.38 -9.18 4.09
C ASN A 413 0.01 -8.60 4.50
N ASN A 414 -0.01 -7.60 5.38
CA ASN A 414 -1.24 -6.94 5.80
C ASN A 414 -1.48 -5.64 5.03
N VAL A 415 -2.76 -5.33 4.78
CA VAL A 415 -3.19 -4.07 4.19
C VAL A 415 -4.14 -3.37 5.17
N PHE A 416 -3.68 -2.31 5.83
CA PHE A 416 -4.46 -1.55 6.79
C PHE A 416 -4.64 -0.10 6.34
N LEU A 417 -5.89 0.28 6.02
CA LEU A 417 -6.23 1.59 5.47
C LEU A 417 -7.23 2.32 6.39
N GLY A 418 -6.82 3.38 6.99
CA GLY A 418 -7.65 4.21 7.85
C GLY A 418 -7.04 4.45 9.22
N GLN A 419 -7.52 5.47 9.91
CA GLN A 419 -7.05 5.79 11.25
C GLN A 419 -7.29 4.61 12.20
N CYS A 420 -6.22 4.14 12.86
CA CYS A 420 -6.24 3.00 13.77
C CYS A 420 -6.68 1.65 13.15
N ALA A 421 -6.68 1.51 11.81
CA ALA A 421 -6.92 0.22 11.18
C ALA A 421 -5.77 -0.74 11.48
N GLY A 422 -6.07 -1.99 11.84
CA GLY A 422 -5.09 -3.01 12.19
C GLY A 422 -4.27 -2.71 13.44
N ARG A 423 -4.69 -1.74 14.26
CA ARG A 423 -3.95 -1.38 15.47
C ARG A 423 -3.97 -2.53 16.48
N GLY A 424 -2.78 -3.03 16.87
CA GLY A 424 -2.65 -4.12 17.83
C GLY A 424 -2.68 -5.52 17.21
N ASN A 425 -2.80 -5.66 15.90
CA ASN A 425 -2.54 -6.92 15.19
C ASN A 425 -1.04 -7.20 15.21
N ARG A 426 -0.57 -7.90 16.24
CA ARG A 426 0.87 -8.01 16.53
C ARG A 426 1.62 -8.94 15.59
N THR A 427 1.06 -10.10 15.28
CA THR A 427 1.71 -11.16 14.50
C THR A 427 0.79 -11.78 13.44
N GLY A 428 -0.43 -11.26 13.29
CA GLY A 428 -1.36 -11.75 12.26
C GLY A 428 -0.92 -11.39 10.85
N ASN A 429 -1.11 -12.33 9.93
CA ASN A 429 -0.66 -12.19 8.54
C ASN A 429 -1.83 -12.15 7.56
N GLN A 430 -1.61 -11.58 6.39
CA GLN A 430 -2.54 -11.65 5.26
C GLN A 430 -3.94 -11.07 5.59
N ASN A 431 -4.00 -10.02 6.41
CA ASN A 431 -5.26 -9.36 6.73
C ASN A 431 -5.44 -8.08 5.91
N ILE A 432 -6.69 -7.82 5.54
CA ILE A 432 -7.12 -6.56 4.92
C ILE A 432 -8.09 -5.88 5.87
N ALA A 433 -7.72 -4.71 6.39
CA ALA A 433 -8.60 -3.92 7.25
C ALA A 433 -8.72 -2.49 6.72
N MET A 434 -9.93 -2.09 6.33
CA MET A 434 -10.18 -0.78 5.74
C MET A 434 -11.31 -0.06 6.47
N GLY A 435 -10.99 1.06 7.09
CA GLY A 435 -11.92 1.88 7.82
C GLY A 435 -11.37 2.34 9.18
N PHE A 436 -12.01 3.32 9.77
CA PHE A 436 -11.67 3.78 11.12
C PHE A 436 -11.82 2.64 12.13
N LYS A 437 -10.72 2.27 12.81
CA LYS A 437 -10.65 1.16 13.79
C LYS A 437 -11.12 -0.20 13.24
N ALA A 438 -11.09 -0.44 11.94
CA ALA A 438 -11.25 -1.80 11.42
C ALA A 438 -10.08 -2.65 11.93
N PHE A 439 -10.37 -3.82 12.53
CA PHE A 439 -9.36 -4.68 13.19
C PHE A 439 -8.54 -3.92 14.27
N GLY A 440 -9.20 -3.07 15.06
CA GLY A 440 -8.53 -2.01 15.84
C GLY A 440 -8.38 -2.24 17.34
N GLY A 441 -8.82 -3.36 17.92
CA GLY A 441 -9.06 -3.45 19.37
C GLY A 441 -8.12 -4.32 20.20
N GLY A 442 -7.38 -5.24 19.63
CA GLY A 442 -6.61 -6.22 20.43
C GLY A 442 -5.11 -5.90 20.47
N TRP A 443 -4.52 -5.73 21.67
CA TRP A 443 -3.07 -5.49 21.84
C TRP A 443 -2.17 -6.71 21.56
N ASN A 444 -2.72 -7.90 21.30
CA ASN A 444 -1.99 -9.14 21.02
C ASN A 444 -2.63 -9.94 19.87
N GLY A 445 -3.15 -9.25 18.87
CA GLY A 445 -3.79 -9.90 17.72
C GLY A 445 -2.81 -10.75 16.91
N SER A 446 -3.25 -11.99 16.58
CA SER A 446 -2.55 -12.91 15.68
C SER A 446 -3.48 -13.53 14.62
N GLY A 447 -4.72 -13.01 14.52
CA GLY A 447 -5.68 -13.44 13.50
C GLY A 447 -5.13 -13.29 12.08
N GLN A 448 -5.44 -14.23 11.19
CA GLN A 448 -4.87 -14.30 9.84
C GLN A 448 -5.97 -14.40 8.77
N ASN A 449 -5.66 -13.99 7.55
CA ASN A 449 -6.55 -14.14 6.40
C ASN A 449 -7.92 -13.46 6.55
N ASN A 450 -8.02 -12.37 7.31
CA ASN A 450 -9.28 -11.66 7.51
C ASN A 450 -9.45 -10.51 6.52
N ILE A 451 -10.69 -10.28 6.08
CA ILE A 451 -11.10 -9.13 5.27
C ILE A 451 -12.14 -8.33 6.06
N LEU A 452 -11.77 -7.13 6.49
CA LEU A 452 -12.54 -6.30 7.41
C LEU A 452 -12.75 -4.90 6.79
N LEU A 453 -13.89 -4.70 6.14
CA LEU A 453 -14.17 -3.46 5.41
C LEU A 453 -15.32 -2.67 6.07
N GLY A 454 -15.00 -1.57 6.70
CA GLY A 454 -15.96 -0.69 7.35
C GLY A 454 -15.43 -0.10 8.65
N ARG A 455 -16.13 0.93 9.12
CA ARG A 455 -15.81 1.54 10.42
C ARG A 455 -16.07 0.56 11.56
N GLU A 456 -15.10 0.38 12.44
CA GLU A 456 -15.20 -0.48 13.62
C GLU A 456 -15.55 -1.96 13.30
N THR A 457 -15.20 -2.42 12.11
CA THR A 457 -15.42 -3.81 11.67
C THR A 457 -14.41 -4.73 12.34
N GLY A 458 -14.87 -5.83 12.94
CA GLY A 458 -13.99 -6.79 13.61
C GLY A 458 -13.08 -6.15 14.66
N THR A 459 -13.55 -5.14 15.39
CA THR A 459 -12.71 -4.33 16.29
C THR A 459 -12.00 -5.18 17.33
N ASP A 460 -12.70 -6.13 17.96
CA ASP A 460 -12.16 -6.95 19.06
C ASP A 460 -11.49 -8.25 18.57
N LEU A 461 -11.34 -8.45 17.26
CA LEU A 461 -10.76 -9.66 16.68
C LEU A 461 -9.28 -9.78 17.08
N THR A 462 -8.92 -10.89 17.74
CA THR A 462 -7.56 -11.14 18.22
C THR A 462 -6.95 -12.41 17.66
N LEU A 463 -7.65 -13.53 17.70
CA LEU A 463 -7.14 -14.85 17.30
C LEU A 463 -7.84 -15.42 16.06
N GLY A 464 -9.08 -15.00 15.79
CA GLY A 464 -9.89 -15.53 14.71
C GLY A 464 -9.29 -15.28 13.32
N GLY A 465 -9.45 -16.26 12.43
CA GLY A 465 -8.93 -16.20 11.06
C GLY A 465 -9.98 -16.43 9.99
N SER A 466 -9.66 -16.11 8.74
CA SER A 466 -10.51 -16.36 7.57
C SER A 466 -11.91 -15.73 7.64
N ASN A 467 -12.06 -14.62 8.35
CA ASN A 467 -13.33 -13.91 8.42
C ASN A 467 -13.45 -12.85 7.34
N ILE A 468 -14.68 -12.68 6.83
CA ILE A 468 -15.03 -11.57 5.93
C ILE A 468 -16.14 -10.77 6.60
N PHE A 469 -15.79 -9.59 7.10
CA PHE A 469 -16.73 -8.67 7.74
C PHE A 469 -16.83 -7.38 6.93
N LEU A 470 -18.05 -7.06 6.46
CA LEU A 470 -18.31 -5.93 5.57
C LEU A 470 -19.41 -5.03 6.16
N GLY A 471 -19.08 -3.82 6.56
CA GLY A 471 -20.05 -2.86 7.06
C GLY A 471 -19.69 -2.26 8.43
N PHE A 472 -20.45 -1.27 8.86
CA PHE A 472 -20.26 -0.66 10.17
C PHE A 472 -20.49 -1.69 11.28
N LYS A 473 -19.46 -1.93 12.10
CA LYS A 473 -19.47 -2.87 13.23
C LYS A 473 -19.85 -4.32 12.86
N ALA A 474 -19.69 -4.74 11.62
CA ALA A 474 -19.83 -6.16 11.28
C ALA A 474 -18.78 -6.97 12.05
N GLY A 475 -19.19 -8.04 12.74
CA GLY A 475 -18.29 -8.86 13.57
C GLY A 475 -17.58 -8.09 14.69
N TYR A 476 -18.15 -7.03 15.23
CA TYR A 476 -17.49 -6.08 16.16
C TYR A 476 -16.85 -6.76 17.37
N ALA A 477 -17.58 -7.63 18.08
CA ALA A 477 -17.12 -8.30 19.30
C ALA A 477 -16.33 -9.59 19.05
N SER A 478 -16.06 -9.96 17.80
CA SER A 478 -15.32 -11.17 17.46
C SER A 478 -13.94 -11.16 18.10
N THR A 479 -13.62 -12.19 18.87
CA THR A 479 -12.31 -12.36 19.51
C THR A 479 -11.53 -13.52 18.89
N ALA A 480 -12.13 -14.70 18.82
CA ALA A 480 -11.53 -15.92 18.29
C ALA A 480 -12.35 -16.57 17.18
N ALA A 481 -13.46 -15.97 16.77
CA ALA A 481 -14.35 -16.48 15.73
C ALA A 481 -13.62 -16.57 14.36
N SER A 482 -13.81 -17.70 13.65
CA SER A 482 -13.13 -17.98 12.38
C SER A 482 -14.14 -18.39 11.30
N ASP A 483 -13.73 -18.25 10.02
CA ASP A 483 -14.50 -18.71 8.86
C ASP A 483 -15.90 -18.10 8.75
N ASN A 484 -16.12 -16.88 9.26
CA ASN A 484 -17.43 -16.22 9.24
C ASN A 484 -17.51 -15.19 8.11
N PHE A 485 -18.72 -15.10 7.53
CA PHE A 485 -19.07 -14.03 6.61
C PHE A 485 -20.21 -13.17 7.22
N ALA A 486 -19.91 -11.93 7.60
CA ALA A 486 -20.90 -10.98 8.08
C ALA A 486 -20.89 -9.70 7.23
N ALA A 487 -22.01 -9.43 6.56
CA ALA A 487 -22.14 -8.26 5.69
C ALA A 487 -23.42 -7.46 6.02
N GLY A 488 -23.24 -6.24 6.51
CA GLY A 488 -24.31 -5.33 6.89
C GLY A 488 -23.97 -4.49 8.12
N TYR A 489 -24.80 -3.50 8.38
CA TYR A 489 -24.75 -2.70 9.61
C TYR A 489 -24.97 -3.62 10.82
N ASN A 490 -24.01 -3.71 11.74
CA ASN A 490 -24.03 -4.58 12.92
C ASN A 490 -24.29 -6.08 12.62
N ALA A 491 -24.02 -6.58 11.42
CA ALA A 491 -24.16 -8.01 11.13
C ALA A 491 -23.18 -8.81 11.99
N GLY A 492 -23.67 -9.79 12.76
CA GLY A 492 -22.88 -10.61 13.69
C GLY A 492 -22.10 -9.81 14.73
N CYS A 493 -22.58 -8.63 15.13
CA CYS A 493 -21.78 -7.72 15.98
C CYS A 493 -21.49 -8.25 17.39
N SER A 494 -22.26 -9.21 17.90
CA SER A 494 -22.06 -9.86 19.21
C SER A 494 -21.30 -11.19 19.11
N LEU A 495 -20.95 -11.64 17.91
CA LEU A 495 -20.23 -12.89 17.70
C LEU A 495 -18.84 -12.81 18.36
N THR A 496 -18.53 -13.74 19.27
CA THR A 496 -17.24 -13.79 19.99
C THR A 496 -16.35 -14.93 19.52
N GLU A 497 -16.85 -16.17 19.48
CA GLU A 497 -16.08 -17.39 19.25
C GLU A 497 -16.73 -18.36 18.24
N GLY A 498 -17.91 -18.03 17.70
CA GLY A 498 -18.63 -18.89 16.74
C GLY A 498 -17.97 -18.94 15.37
N ASP A 499 -17.87 -20.12 14.78
CA ASP A 499 -17.21 -20.35 13.49
C ASP A 499 -18.20 -20.67 12.37
N GLY A 500 -17.82 -20.39 11.11
CA GLY A 500 -18.53 -20.81 9.91
C GLY A 500 -19.93 -20.20 9.75
N ASN A 501 -20.21 -19.02 10.29
CA ASN A 501 -21.51 -18.38 10.19
C ASN A 501 -21.60 -17.45 8.98
N ILE A 502 -22.81 -17.33 8.41
CA ILE A 502 -23.15 -16.40 7.32
C ILE A 502 -24.25 -15.46 7.80
N PHE A 503 -23.93 -14.17 7.99
CA PHE A 503 -24.84 -13.11 8.39
C PHE A 503 -24.93 -12.03 7.31
N LEU A 504 -26.03 -12.00 6.56
CA LEU A 504 -26.23 -11.07 5.45
C LEU A 504 -27.42 -10.14 5.68
N GLY A 505 -27.16 -8.89 5.86
CA GLY A 505 -28.15 -7.85 6.07
C GLY A 505 -27.92 -7.06 7.36
N PRO A 506 -28.49 -5.87 7.49
CA PRO A 506 -28.38 -5.10 8.72
C PRO A 506 -28.96 -5.87 9.90
N LEU A 507 -28.21 -5.95 11.01
CA LEU A 507 -28.58 -6.66 12.24
C LEU A 507 -28.82 -8.17 12.04
N ALA A 508 -28.32 -8.79 10.97
CA ALA A 508 -28.42 -10.24 10.79
C ALA A 508 -27.48 -10.94 11.79
N GLY A 509 -28.00 -11.84 12.60
CA GLY A 509 -27.25 -12.59 13.60
C GLY A 509 -26.58 -11.74 14.68
N ASP A 510 -27.07 -10.55 14.96
CA ASP A 510 -26.44 -9.59 15.88
C ASP A 510 -26.46 -10.03 17.35
N THR A 511 -27.32 -10.96 17.72
CA THR A 511 -27.40 -11.58 19.07
C THR A 511 -26.57 -12.87 19.19
N THR A 512 -26.06 -13.42 18.08
CA THR A 512 -25.24 -14.64 18.06
C THR A 512 -23.89 -14.39 18.73
N THR A 513 -23.51 -15.22 19.70
CA THR A 513 -22.24 -15.09 20.45
C THR A 513 -21.24 -16.19 20.11
N SER A 514 -21.59 -17.47 20.24
CA SER A 514 -20.70 -18.61 20.01
C SER A 514 -21.33 -19.72 19.16
N GLY A 515 -22.52 -19.49 18.59
CA GLY A 515 -23.13 -20.42 17.62
C GLY A 515 -22.30 -20.59 16.36
N CYS A 516 -22.22 -21.82 15.83
CA CYS A 516 -21.44 -22.15 14.65
C CYS A 516 -22.34 -22.61 13.48
N CYS A 517 -21.87 -22.43 12.24
CA CYS A 517 -22.51 -22.92 11.02
C CYS A 517 -23.94 -22.38 10.79
N ASN A 518 -24.25 -21.21 11.28
CA ASN A 518 -25.57 -20.59 11.16
C ASN A 518 -25.66 -19.69 9.91
N ILE A 519 -26.85 -19.62 9.33
CA ILE A 519 -27.13 -18.72 8.20
C ILE A 519 -28.31 -17.81 8.60
N ALA A 520 -28.06 -16.49 8.68
CA ALA A 520 -29.08 -15.47 8.88
C ALA A 520 -29.01 -14.45 7.72
N ILE A 521 -30.06 -14.40 6.91
CA ILE A 521 -30.13 -13.51 5.73
C ILE A 521 -31.37 -12.64 5.81
N GLY A 522 -31.20 -11.34 5.85
CA GLY A 522 -32.25 -10.34 5.88
C GLY A 522 -32.04 -9.28 6.96
N TYR A 523 -32.95 -8.32 7.02
CA TYR A 523 -32.93 -7.29 8.06
C TYR A 523 -33.35 -7.86 9.41
N ASN A 524 -32.52 -7.71 10.46
CA ASN A 524 -32.81 -8.09 11.85
C ASN A 524 -33.23 -9.58 11.99
N VAL A 525 -32.60 -10.45 11.23
CA VAL A 525 -32.82 -11.89 11.33
C VAL A 525 -31.99 -12.45 12.47
N GLU A 526 -32.65 -12.84 13.54
CA GLU A 526 -32.04 -13.46 14.71
C GLU A 526 -32.12 -15.00 14.64
N LEU A 527 -31.16 -15.65 15.28
CA LEU A 527 -31.17 -17.10 15.46
C LEU A 527 -31.96 -17.49 16.72
N PRO A 528 -32.55 -18.68 16.75
CA PRO A 528 -33.32 -19.14 17.91
C PRO A 528 -32.52 -19.25 19.21
N SER A 529 -31.19 -19.34 19.11
CA SER A 529 -30.25 -19.39 20.24
C SER A 529 -28.97 -18.64 19.89
N ALA A 530 -28.49 -17.80 20.80
CA ALA A 530 -27.21 -17.09 20.64
C ALA A 530 -25.98 -18.03 20.61
N THR A 531 -26.10 -19.25 21.10
CA THR A 531 -25.04 -20.27 21.18
C THR A 531 -25.38 -21.56 20.44
N GLY A 532 -26.51 -21.60 19.74
CA GLY A 532 -26.94 -22.76 18.94
C GLY A 532 -26.15 -22.87 17.62
N ASN A 533 -26.06 -24.10 17.11
CA ASN A 533 -25.47 -24.45 15.82
C ASN A 533 -26.58 -24.82 14.84
#